data_75c5c4e208a21d4eedf2148a0a4aa261
#
_entry.id   75c5c4e208a21d4eedf2148a0a4aa261
#
_cell.length_a   1.000
_cell.length_b   1.000
_cell.length_c   1.000
_cell.angle_alpha   90.00
_cell.angle_beta   90.00
_cell.angle_gamma   90.00
#
_symmetry.space_group_name_H-M   'P 1'
#
loop_
_entity.id
_entity.type
_entity.pdbx_description
1 polymer ?
#
loop_
_entity_poly.entity_id
_entity_poly.type
_entity_poly.pdbx_seq_one_letter_code
_entity_poly.pdbx_strand_id
1 'polypeptide(L)'
;VKSLEKIAPFGMDNAKPVFEIKDLTVKQARTMGQNGTHLKLKIAQGSTAVDLVAFNQGHLVREFQQAQNLCLAVTLSINKWNGQTTVQLMLEDARVDGVQLIDIRSKNASLPERVPVLSEDTSASEVVVLDIPDKAEELKSLFVGRQFDAVYFKNHIKRAYYLTGYGTREQFAK
;
A
#
# COMPACT_ATOMS: atom_id res chain seq x y z
N VAL A 1 -20.56 14.59 -3.72
CA VAL A 1 -19.70 15.71 -4.14
C VAL A 1 -20.40 17.04 -3.94
N LYS A 2 -21.63 17.27 -4.46
CA LYS A 2 -22.39 18.51 -4.24
C LYS A 2 -22.56 18.88 -2.76
N SER A 3 -22.66 17.88 -1.86
CA SER A 3 -22.74 18.13 -0.41
C SER A 3 -21.40 18.60 0.17
N LEU A 4 -20.27 18.19 -0.40
CA LEU A 4 -18.95 18.65 0.02
C LEU A 4 -18.67 20.09 -0.39
N GLU A 5 -19.24 20.55 -1.50
CA GLU A 5 -19.13 21.95 -1.92
C GLU A 5 -19.76 22.92 -0.93
N LYS A 6 -20.73 22.45 -0.12
CA LYS A 6 -21.39 23.27 0.91
C LYS A 6 -20.50 23.56 2.11
N ILE A 7 -19.48 22.74 2.35
CA ILE A 7 -18.53 22.89 3.45
C ILE A 7 -17.18 23.45 3.01
N ALA A 8 -17.08 23.79 1.72
CA ALA A 8 -15.90 24.50 1.18
C ALA A 8 -15.96 26.02 1.59
N PRO A 9 -14.84 26.74 1.57
CA PRO A 9 -13.50 26.33 1.07
C PRO A 9 -12.72 25.46 2.08
N PHE A 10 -11.91 24.57 1.55
CA PHE A 10 -10.98 23.77 2.35
C PHE A 10 -9.64 24.48 2.48
N GLY A 11 -9.00 24.35 3.66
CA GLY A 11 -7.73 25.00 3.99
C GLY A 11 -7.20 24.57 5.36
N MET A 12 -6.36 25.40 5.99
CA MET A 12 -5.69 25.05 7.26
C MET A 12 -6.67 24.69 8.40
N ASP A 13 -7.77 25.44 8.54
CA ASP A 13 -8.75 25.22 9.62
C ASP A 13 -9.96 24.37 9.19
N ASN A 14 -10.03 23.99 7.91
CA ASN A 14 -11.09 23.17 7.35
C ASN A 14 -10.50 22.16 6.37
N ALA A 15 -9.95 21.07 6.91
CA ALA A 15 -9.29 20.06 6.11
C ALA A 15 -10.27 19.38 5.15
N LYS A 16 -9.80 19.08 3.93
CA LYS A 16 -10.57 18.32 2.95
C LYS A 16 -10.88 16.93 3.51
N PRO A 17 -12.15 16.49 3.52
CA PRO A 17 -12.49 15.17 4.03
C PRO A 17 -11.79 14.05 3.29
N VAL A 18 -11.21 13.13 4.03
CA VAL A 18 -10.65 11.87 3.54
C VAL A 18 -11.67 10.76 3.77
N PHE A 19 -11.91 9.96 2.75
CA PHE A 19 -12.85 8.85 2.78
C PHE A 19 -12.12 7.54 2.67
N GLU A 20 -12.46 6.57 3.52
CA GLU A 20 -12.02 5.19 3.38
C GLU A 20 -12.98 4.46 2.44
N ILE A 21 -12.44 3.75 1.45
CA ILE A 21 -13.21 2.91 0.54
C ILE A 21 -12.58 1.53 0.55
N LYS A 22 -13.40 0.51 0.83
CA LYS A 22 -13.00 -0.90 0.96
C LYS A 22 -13.60 -1.77 -0.14
N ASP A 23 -13.16 -3.00 -0.21
CA ASP A 23 -13.70 -4.03 -1.10
C ASP A 23 -13.69 -3.61 -2.57
N LEU A 24 -12.57 -3.03 -2.97
CA LEU A 24 -12.34 -2.52 -4.31
C LEU A 24 -11.59 -3.52 -5.17
N THR A 25 -11.99 -3.60 -6.45
CA THR A 25 -11.22 -4.27 -7.49
C THR A 25 -10.61 -3.26 -8.44
N VAL A 26 -9.36 -3.49 -8.82
CA VAL A 26 -8.71 -2.70 -9.88
C VAL A 26 -9.09 -3.28 -11.22
N LYS A 27 -9.80 -2.51 -12.03
CA LYS A 27 -10.16 -2.88 -13.40
C LYS A 27 -9.07 -2.51 -14.40
N GLN A 28 -8.36 -1.43 -14.12
CA GLN A 28 -7.25 -0.96 -14.95
C GLN A 28 -6.29 -0.14 -14.09
N ALA A 29 -4.99 -0.36 -14.28
CA ALA A 29 -3.94 0.48 -13.73
C ALA A 29 -2.96 0.85 -14.84
N ARG A 30 -2.63 2.12 -14.93
CA ARG A 30 -1.65 2.64 -15.90
C ARG A 30 -0.93 3.85 -15.35
N THR A 31 0.27 4.05 -15.81
CA THR A 31 1.01 5.28 -15.55
C THR A 31 0.50 6.43 -16.44
N MET A 32 0.67 7.66 -15.98
CA MET A 32 0.36 8.88 -16.71
C MET A 32 1.36 9.98 -16.38
N GLY A 33 1.31 11.04 -17.18
CA GLY A 33 2.25 12.18 -17.09
C GLY A 33 3.56 11.91 -17.82
N GLN A 34 4.40 12.94 -17.87
CA GLN A 34 5.73 12.83 -18.45
C GLN A 34 6.57 11.82 -17.65
N ASN A 35 7.18 10.87 -18.35
CA ASN A 35 7.96 9.78 -17.75
C ASN A 35 7.16 8.81 -16.83
N GLY A 36 5.82 8.77 -16.92
CA GLY A 36 5.01 7.84 -16.15
C GLY A 36 5.03 8.06 -14.64
N THR A 37 5.25 9.29 -14.20
CA THR A 37 5.42 9.63 -12.77
C THR A 37 4.16 9.47 -11.94
N HIS A 38 2.98 9.55 -12.55
CA HIS A 38 1.69 9.45 -11.87
C HIS A 38 1.01 8.14 -12.20
N LEU A 39 0.08 7.73 -11.35
CA LEU A 39 -0.72 6.53 -11.51
C LEU A 39 -2.19 6.92 -11.76
N LYS A 40 -2.81 6.29 -12.74
CA LYS A 40 -4.26 6.34 -12.96
C LYS A 40 -4.84 4.95 -12.84
N LEU A 41 -5.83 4.81 -11.97
CA LEU A 41 -6.57 3.57 -11.77
C LEU A 41 -8.02 3.73 -12.22
N LYS A 42 -8.60 2.66 -12.72
CA LYS A 42 -10.04 2.47 -12.77
C LYS A 42 -10.40 1.42 -11.76
N ILE A 43 -11.07 1.83 -10.70
CA ILE A 43 -11.48 0.97 -9.59
C ILE A 43 -12.99 0.74 -9.64
N ALA A 44 -13.43 -0.40 -9.14
CA ALA A 44 -14.85 -0.74 -9.08
C ALA A 44 -15.23 -1.36 -7.74
N GLN A 45 -16.45 -1.04 -7.30
CA GLN A 45 -17.15 -1.68 -6.20
C GLN A 45 -18.52 -2.12 -6.72
N GLY A 46 -18.76 -3.42 -6.78
CA GLY A 46 -19.96 -3.96 -7.44
C GLY A 46 -20.04 -3.52 -8.91
N SER A 47 -21.16 -2.89 -9.28
CA SER A 47 -21.40 -2.39 -10.64
C SER A 47 -20.87 -0.96 -10.89
N THR A 48 -20.41 -0.27 -9.85
CA THR A 48 -19.95 1.12 -9.95
C THR A 48 -18.46 1.16 -10.18
N ALA A 49 -18.03 1.89 -11.22
CA ALA A 49 -16.62 2.14 -11.50
C ALA A 49 -16.30 3.64 -11.49
N VAL A 50 -15.14 4.00 -10.97
CA VAL A 50 -14.69 5.37 -10.85
C VAL A 50 -13.20 5.49 -11.16
N ASP A 51 -12.80 6.64 -11.69
CA ASP A 51 -11.39 6.96 -11.93
C ASP A 51 -10.73 7.48 -10.64
N LEU A 52 -9.52 7.01 -10.40
CA LEU A 52 -8.66 7.44 -9.31
C LEU A 52 -7.31 7.88 -9.88
N VAL A 53 -6.78 8.95 -9.35
CA VAL A 53 -5.43 9.46 -9.67
C VAL A 53 -4.57 9.47 -8.41
N ALA A 54 -3.34 9.01 -8.56
CA ALA A 54 -2.31 9.08 -7.54
C ALA A 54 -1.09 9.80 -8.10
N PHE A 55 -0.80 10.99 -7.57
CA PHE A 55 0.35 11.77 -8.02
C PHE A 55 1.65 11.19 -7.47
N ASN A 56 2.70 11.21 -8.29
CA ASN A 56 4.05 10.72 -7.97
C ASN A 56 4.14 9.25 -7.55
N GLN A 57 3.10 8.44 -7.86
CA GLN A 57 3.01 7.03 -7.49
C GLN A 57 3.00 6.09 -8.72
N GLY A 58 3.50 6.56 -9.87
CA GLY A 58 3.55 5.74 -11.08
C GLY A 58 4.37 4.45 -10.93
N HIS A 59 5.35 4.45 -10.02
CA HIS A 59 6.18 3.28 -9.71
C HIS A 59 5.39 2.11 -9.07
N LEU A 60 4.20 2.38 -8.48
CA LEU A 60 3.34 1.39 -7.84
C LEU A 60 2.33 0.74 -8.80
N VAL A 61 2.44 0.98 -10.11
CA VAL A 61 1.47 0.48 -11.09
C VAL A 61 1.34 -1.05 -11.06
N ARG A 62 2.42 -1.78 -10.85
CA ARG A 62 2.41 -3.24 -10.80
C ARG A 62 1.72 -3.77 -9.54
N GLU A 63 1.99 -3.16 -8.41
CA GLU A 63 1.37 -3.50 -7.13
C GLU A 63 -0.15 -3.35 -7.21
N PHE A 64 -0.62 -2.25 -7.79
CA PHE A 64 -2.05 -2.04 -7.99
C PHE A 64 -2.66 -2.95 -9.06
N GLN A 65 -1.91 -3.37 -10.07
CA GLN A 65 -2.39 -4.35 -11.06
C GLN A 65 -2.63 -5.73 -10.45
N GLN A 66 -1.84 -6.10 -9.44
CA GLN A 66 -1.89 -7.40 -8.79
C GLN A 66 -2.77 -7.41 -7.53
N ALA A 67 -3.19 -6.24 -7.06
CA ALA A 67 -3.97 -6.11 -5.85
C ALA A 67 -5.37 -6.74 -6.01
N GLN A 68 -5.71 -7.65 -5.11
CA GLN A 68 -7.02 -8.30 -5.12
C GLN A 68 -8.04 -7.57 -4.26
N ASN A 69 -7.65 -7.13 -3.08
CA ASN A 69 -8.50 -6.35 -2.17
C ASN A 69 -7.78 -5.07 -1.79
N LEU A 70 -8.41 -3.96 -2.07
CA LEU A 70 -7.86 -2.63 -1.78
C LEU A 70 -8.73 -1.92 -0.76
N CYS A 71 -8.06 -1.32 0.22
CA CYS A 71 -8.61 -0.30 1.06
C CYS A 71 -7.88 1.00 0.75
N LEU A 72 -8.61 2.04 0.36
CA LEU A 72 -8.04 3.30 -0.08
C LEU A 72 -8.53 4.44 0.81
N ALA A 73 -7.61 5.32 1.19
CA ALA A 73 -7.93 6.64 1.70
C ALA A 73 -7.88 7.63 0.54
N VAL A 74 -9.00 8.29 0.28
CA VAL A 74 -9.14 9.16 -0.88
C VAL A 74 -9.79 10.49 -0.54
N THR A 75 -9.45 11.51 -1.29
CA THR A 75 -10.23 12.75 -1.36
C THR A 75 -11.01 12.81 -2.66
N LEU A 76 -12.13 13.54 -2.65
CA LEU A 76 -12.98 13.70 -3.83
C LEU A 76 -12.63 14.99 -4.57
N SER A 77 -12.53 14.91 -5.89
CA SER A 77 -12.33 16.05 -6.77
C SER A 77 -13.33 16.03 -7.92
N ILE A 78 -13.65 17.18 -8.44
CA ILE A 78 -14.44 17.33 -9.65
C ILE A 78 -13.49 17.59 -10.81
N ASN A 79 -13.52 16.68 -11.78
CA ASN A 79 -12.81 16.86 -13.03
C ASN A 79 -13.78 17.42 -14.09
N LYS A 80 -13.43 18.59 -14.63
CA LYS A 80 -14.17 19.22 -15.73
C LYS A 80 -13.29 19.17 -16.99
N TRP A 81 -13.69 18.37 -17.94
CA TRP A 81 -12.97 18.20 -19.20
C TRP A 81 -13.93 18.10 -20.38
N ASN A 82 -13.69 18.84 -21.45
CA ASN A 82 -14.54 18.88 -22.66
C ASN A 82 -16.03 19.05 -22.37
N GLY A 83 -16.41 19.93 -21.42
CA GLY A 83 -17.78 20.16 -21.05
C GLY A 83 -18.41 19.06 -20.16
N GLN A 84 -17.70 17.96 -19.93
CA GLN A 84 -18.15 16.91 -19.03
C GLN A 84 -17.63 17.16 -17.61
N THR A 85 -18.50 16.91 -16.65
CA THR A 85 -18.15 16.99 -15.21
C THR A 85 -18.22 15.60 -14.62
N THR A 86 -17.09 15.08 -14.17
CA THR A 86 -16.96 13.74 -13.57
C THR A 86 -16.38 13.83 -12.16
N VAL A 87 -16.78 12.92 -11.31
CA VAL A 87 -16.14 12.74 -10.00
C VAL A 87 -14.85 11.95 -10.22
N GLN A 88 -13.78 12.42 -9.62
CA GLN A 88 -12.48 11.78 -9.61
C GLN A 88 -12.01 11.61 -8.17
N LEU A 89 -11.46 10.45 -7.87
CA LEU A 89 -10.83 10.17 -6.59
C LEU A 89 -9.34 10.56 -6.68
N MET A 90 -8.85 11.17 -5.62
CA MET A 90 -7.44 11.46 -5.43
C MET A 90 -6.92 10.57 -4.32
N LEU A 91 -5.91 9.77 -4.60
CA LEU A 91 -5.32 8.86 -3.62
C LEU A 91 -4.50 9.65 -2.60
N GLU A 92 -4.82 9.46 -1.33
CA GLU A 92 -4.03 9.95 -0.20
C GLU A 92 -3.16 8.81 0.35
N ASP A 93 -3.77 7.62 0.54
CA ASP A 93 -3.08 6.43 1.03
C ASP A 93 -3.76 5.16 0.53
N ALA A 94 -3.04 4.03 0.54
CA ALA A 94 -3.55 2.74 0.11
C ALA A 94 -3.01 1.60 0.97
N ARG A 95 -3.92 0.71 1.36
CA ARG A 95 -3.58 -0.59 1.93
C ARG A 95 -4.05 -1.69 0.97
N VAL A 96 -3.13 -2.54 0.58
CA VAL A 96 -3.42 -3.77 -0.16
C VAL A 96 -3.55 -4.89 0.86
N ASP A 97 -4.59 -5.71 0.76
CA ASP A 97 -4.69 -6.91 1.57
C ASP A 97 -3.54 -7.85 1.23
N GLY A 98 -2.84 -8.27 2.25
CA GLY A 98 -1.61 -9.04 2.18
C GLY A 98 -0.67 -8.64 3.29
N VAL A 99 0.43 -9.36 3.40
CA VAL A 99 1.44 -9.08 4.43
C VAL A 99 2.06 -7.69 4.17
N GLN A 100 1.91 -6.79 5.13
CA GLN A 100 2.58 -5.50 5.10
C GLN A 100 4.05 -5.67 5.51
N LEU A 101 4.98 -5.40 4.61
CA LEU A 101 6.41 -5.41 4.92
C LEU A 101 6.86 -4.00 5.30
N ILE A 102 7.17 -3.81 6.58
CA ILE A 102 7.46 -2.49 7.15
C ILE A 102 8.93 -2.38 7.51
N ASP A 103 9.64 -1.47 6.88
CA ASP A 103 11.04 -1.21 7.16
C ASP A 103 11.19 -0.24 8.34
N ILE A 104 11.67 -0.75 9.47
CA ILE A 104 11.93 0.03 10.69
C ILE A 104 13.43 0.15 11.01
N ARG A 105 14.29 0.03 10.00
CA ARG A 105 15.74 0.15 10.18
C ARG A 105 16.21 1.60 10.40
N SER A 106 15.40 2.58 10.03
CA SER A 106 15.74 3.98 10.24
C SER A 106 15.73 4.36 11.71
N LYS A 107 16.56 5.32 12.11
CA LYS A 107 16.63 5.80 13.50
C LYS A 107 15.31 6.42 14.01
N ASN A 108 14.48 6.89 13.09
CA ASN A 108 13.20 7.54 13.39
C ASN A 108 11.99 6.60 13.32
N ALA A 109 12.19 5.35 12.88
CA ALA A 109 11.13 4.36 12.86
C ALA A 109 10.98 3.70 14.23
N SER A 110 9.79 3.75 14.80
CA SER A 110 9.45 3.08 16.05
C SER A 110 8.70 1.79 15.76
N LEU A 111 9.04 0.74 16.52
CA LEU A 111 8.24 -0.47 16.55
C LEU A 111 6.96 -0.17 17.33
N PRO A 112 5.78 -0.62 16.86
CA PRO A 112 4.56 -0.55 17.66
C PRO A 112 4.72 -1.30 18.98
N GLU A 113 4.11 -0.79 20.04
CA GLU A 113 4.14 -1.46 21.33
C GLU A 113 3.51 -2.87 21.23
N ARG A 114 4.18 -3.87 21.81
CA ARG A 114 3.71 -5.26 21.91
C ARG A 114 3.77 -6.13 20.66
N VAL A 115 4.51 -5.75 19.63
CA VAL A 115 4.77 -6.65 18.50
C VAL A 115 5.83 -7.69 18.91
N PRO A 116 5.51 -9.00 18.90
CA PRO A 116 6.46 -10.05 19.29
C PRO A 116 7.53 -10.26 18.22
N VAL A 117 8.68 -10.78 18.65
CA VAL A 117 9.72 -11.24 17.73
C VAL A 117 9.24 -12.51 17.03
N LEU A 118 9.46 -12.58 15.72
CA LEU A 118 9.13 -13.76 14.93
C LEU A 118 9.97 -14.97 15.37
N SER A 119 9.28 -16.04 15.77
CA SER A 119 9.85 -17.34 16.14
C SER A 119 8.92 -18.45 15.65
N GLU A 120 9.34 -19.71 15.78
CA GLU A 120 8.51 -20.87 15.41
C GLU A 120 7.17 -20.90 16.16
N ASP A 121 7.18 -20.48 17.42
CA ASP A 121 5.99 -20.51 18.30
C ASP A 121 5.13 -19.25 18.26
N THR A 122 5.51 -18.24 17.45
CA THR A 122 4.76 -16.98 17.40
C THR A 122 3.43 -17.17 16.70
N SER A 123 2.31 -16.86 17.38
CA SER A 123 0.94 -16.95 16.83
C SER A 123 0.30 -15.59 16.50
N ALA A 124 1.04 -14.50 16.68
CA ALA A 124 0.55 -13.15 16.40
C ALA A 124 0.45 -12.86 14.89
N SER A 125 -0.51 -12.02 14.50
CA SER A 125 -0.66 -11.57 13.12
C SER A 125 0.32 -10.47 12.72
N GLU A 126 0.93 -9.81 13.70
CA GLU A 126 2.01 -8.83 13.49
C GLU A 126 3.28 -9.32 14.19
N VAL A 127 4.40 -9.25 13.49
CA VAL A 127 5.67 -9.76 14.02
C VAL A 127 6.83 -8.86 13.63
N VAL A 128 7.90 -8.86 14.44
CA VAL A 128 9.15 -8.20 14.09
C VAL A 128 10.25 -9.22 13.82
N VAL A 129 10.98 -9.02 12.73
CA VAL A 129 12.19 -9.74 12.40
C VAL A 129 13.37 -8.90 12.88
N LEU A 130 13.95 -9.27 14.03
CA LEU A 130 15.11 -8.59 14.61
C LEU A 130 16.42 -9.08 14.01
N ASP A 131 16.50 -10.36 13.76
CA ASP A 131 17.68 -11.00 13.19
C ASP A 131 17.28 -11.84 11.98
N ILE A 132 18.02 -11.66 10.89
CA ILE A 132 17.78 -12.39 9.65
C ILE A 132 18.76 -13.56 9.61
N PRO A 133 18.28 -14.81 9.51
CA PRO A 133 19.11 -15.99 9.43
C PRO A 133 20.13 -15.90 8.30
N ASP A 134 21.22 -16.68 8.39
CA ASP A 134 22.25 -16.71 7.33
C ASP A 134 21.75 -17.32 6.03
N LYS A 135 20.78 -18.23 6.14
CA LYS A 135 20.17 -18.91 5.00
C LYS A 135 18.75 -18.44 4.75
N ALA A 136 18.44 -18.17 3.49
CA ALA A 136 17.10 -17.72 3.08
C ALA A 136 16.04 -18.78 3.37
N GLU A 137 16.37 -20.06 3.29
CA GLU A 137 15.49 -21.18 3.57
C GLU A 137 15.02 -21.19 5.05
N GLU A 138 15.90 -20.82 5.97
CA GLU A 138 15.57 -20.71 7.40
C GLU A 138 14.57 -19.57 7.64
N LEU A 139 14.79 -18.42 6.99
CA LEU A 139 13.82 -17.32 7.05
C LEU A 139 12.48 -17.74 6.42
N LYS A 140 12.52 -18.38 5.26
CA LYS A 140 11.32 -18.84 4.56
C LYS A 140 10.52 -19.82 5.40
N SER A 141 11.15 -20.74 6.14
CA SER A 141 10.48 -21.72 6.98
C SER A 141 9.66 -21.07 8.09
N LEU A 142 10.05 -19.89 8.59
CA LEU A 142 9.32 -19.15 9.60
C LEU A 142 8.00 -18.55 9.07
N PHE A 143 7.83 -18.47 7.76
CA PHE A 143 6.63 -17.93 7.10
C PHE A 143 5.72 -19.00 6.50
N VAL A 144 6.22 -20.20 6.25
CA VAL A 144 5.44 -21.26 5.59
C VAL A 144 4.25 -21.68 6.44
N GLY A 145 3.05 -21.67 5.83
CA GLY A 145 1.80 -22.07 6.48
C GLY A 145 1.25 -21.05 7.50
N ARG A 146 1.84 -19.86 7.57
CA ARG A 146 1.44 -18.82 8.53
C ARG A 146 0.91 -17.59 7.78
N GLN A 147 -0.03 -16.91 8.38
CA GLN A 147 -0.60 -15.66 7.86
C GLN A 147 -0.23 -14.51 8.79
N PHE A 148 0.28 -13.43 8.19
CA PHE A 148 0.62 -12.21 8.90
C PHE A 148 -0.10 -11.02 8.27
N ASP A 149 -0.50 -10.06 9.09
CA ASP A 149 -0.99 -8.76 8.66
C ASP A 149 0.19 -7.81 8.42
N ALA A 150 1.19 -7.84 9.31
CA ALA A 150 2.39 -7.02 9.18
C ALA A 150 3.66 -7.75 9.65
N VAL A 151 4.76 -7.49 8.93
CA VAL A 151 6.10 -7.94 9.30
C VAL A 151 7.03 -6.74 9.30
N TYR A 152 7.60 -6.44 10.47
CA TYR A 152 8.51 -5.33 10.70
C TYR A 152 9.95 -5.81 10.59
N PHE A 153 10.77 -5.19 9.76
CA PHE A 153 12.18 -5.51 9.60
C PHE A 153 13.05 -4.47 10.27
N LYS A 154 13.80 -4.86 11.29
CA LYS A 154 14.73 -3.99 12.02
C LYS A 154 16.17 -4.18 11.59
N ASN A 155 16.52 -5.33 11.06
CA ASN A 155 17.89 -5.65 10.69
C ASN A 155 18.13 -5.54 9.17
N HIS A 156 19.38 -5.33 8.76
CA HIS A 156 19.77 -5.30 7.35
C HIS A 156 19.80 -6.72 6.77
N ILE A 157 19.30 -6.84 5.52
CA ILE A 157 19.43 -8.09 4.77
C ILE A 157 20.91 -8.40 4.58
N LYS A 158 21.31 -9.63 4.92
CA LYS A 158 22.68 -10.06 4.79
C LYS A 158 23.10 -10.14 3.32
N ARG A 159 24.38 -9.86 3.04
CA ARG A 159 24.92 -9.85 1.67
C ARG A 159 24.63 -11.15 0.90
N ALA A 160 24.59 -12.29 1.58
CA ALA A 160 24.27 -13.58 0.97
C ALA A 160 22.89 -13.59 0.28
N TYR A 161 21.90 -12.89 0.83
CA TYR A 161 20.56 -12.81 0.27
C TYR A 161 20.52 -12.00 -1.04
N TYR A 162 21.33 -10.94 -1.11
CA TYR A 162 21.48 -10.19 -2.36
C TYR A 162 22.08 -11.06 -3.48
N LEU A 163 23.04 -11.92 -3.17
CA LEU A 163 23.66 -12.82 -4.13
C LEU A 163 22.72 -13.93 -4.60
N THR A 164 21.78 -14.36 -3.76
CA THR A 164 20.76 -15.36 -4.08
C THR A 164 19.48 -14.77 -4.69
N GLY A 165 19.41 -13.45 -4.83
CA GLY A 165 18.23 -12.77 -5.35
C GLY A 165 17.08 -12.60 -4.34
N TYR A 166 17.25 -12.98 -3.08
CA TYR A 166 16.24 -12.85 -2.01
C TYR A 166 16.28 -11.47 -1.30
N GLY A 167 16.80 -10.45 -1.94
CA GLY A 167 17.01 -9.14 -1.31
C GLY A 167 15.99 -8.09 -1.67
N THR A 168 15.07 -8.37 -2.58
CA THR A 168 14.10 -7.38 -3.04
C THR A 168 12.74 -7.56 -2.35
N ARG A 169 12.04 -6.44 -2.15
CA ARG A 169 10.68 -6.42 -1.58
C ARG A 169 9.72 -7.35 -2.35
N GLU A 170 9.89 -7.46 -3.66
CA GLU A 170 9.09 -8.32 -4.54
C GLU A 170 9.31 -9.81 -4.28
N GLN A 171 10.46 -10.18 -3.74
CA GLN A 171 10.82 -11.58 -3.48
C GLN A 171 10.35 -12.06 -2.10
N PHE A 172 10.15 -11.15 -1.15
CA PHE A 172 9.52 -11.48 0.14
C PHE A 172 7.98 -11.55 0.04
N ALA A 173 7.38 -10.96 -0.99
CA ALA A 173 5.94 -10.96 -1.21
C ALA A 173 5.41 -12.17 -2.00
N LYS A 174 6.29 -13.08 -2.44
CA LYS A 174 5.96 -14.37 -3.08
C LYS A 174 6.06 -15.52 -2.09
#